data_2665e03d9927fd25c2f4b597fad9d31a
#
_entry.id   2665e03d9927fd25c2f4b597fad9d31a
#
_cell.length_a   1.000
_cell.length_b   1.000
_cell.length_c   1.000
_cell.angle_alpha   90.00
_cell.angle_beta   90.00
_cell.angle_gamma   90.00
#
_symmetry.space_group_name_H-M   'P 1'
#
loop_
_entity.id
_entity.type
_entity.pdbx_description
1 polymer ?
#
loop_
_entity_poly.entity_id
_entity_poly.type
_entity_poly.pdbx_seq_one_letter_code
_entity_poly.pdbx_strand_id
1 'polypeptide(L)'
;FHRHFCLATKHRTDGLTFANLAFPLVLPKTPDKTVGFEERGRPKMDGSGGYKGKAEGSNSSEGLWIANLTGEPLDKASEIVWFESAYDAMAEYQINPVKMVYVSTGGTPTEGQMRGLLSVTPNARHYLGFDKDDAGRQFVANFRKVAAEMGFRHEHVQAYHPLGCYKDWNDALLNK
;
A
#
# COMPACT_ATOMS: atom_id res chain seq x y z
N PHE A 1 -1.74 -12.85 -3.56
CA PHE A 1 -2.20 -11.94 -2.48
C PHE A 1 -3.01 -12.62 -1.37
N HIS A 2 -3.64 -13.79 -1.57
CA HIS A 2 -4.55 -14.44 -0.60
C HIS A 2 -3.96 -14.64 0.81
N ARG A 3 -2.64 -14.65 0.96
CA ARG A 3 -1.95 -14.74 2.26
C ARG A 3 -1.68 -13.38 2.91
N HIS A 4 -1.99 -12.29 2.22
CA HIS A 4 -1.65 -10.93 2.63
C HIS A 4 -2.86 -10.12 3.11
N PHE A 5 -4.02 -10.75 3.26
CA PHE A 5 -5.20 -10.16 3.88
C PHE A 5 -6.04 -11.23 4.56
N CYS A 6 -6.94 -10.81 5.45
CA CYS A 6 -7.89 -11.69 6.13
C CYS A 6 -9.25 -10.98 6.29
N LEU A 7 -10.24 -11.71 6.81
CA LEU A 7 -11.50 -11.13 7.22
C LEU A 7 -11.46 -10.81 8.71
N ALA A 8 -11.78 -9.56 9.06
CA ALA A 8 -11.99 -9.14 10.44
C ALA A 8 -13.49 -9.00 10.71
N THR A 9 -14.02 -9.80 11.62
CA THR A 9 -15.42 -9.71 12.06
C THR A 9 -15.55 -8.65 13.14
N LYS A 10 -16.48 -7.72 12.93
CA LYS A 10 -16.83 -6.67 13.89
C LYS A 10 -18.22 -6.91 14.45
N HIS A 11 -18.34 -6.84 15.76
CA HIS A 11 -19.61 -6.91 16.47
C HIS A 11 -19.95 -5.51 17.01
N ARG A 12 -21.12 -5.00 16.62
CA ARG A 12 -21.62 -3.71 17.14
C ARG A 12 -22.46 -3.93 18.39
N THR A 13 -22.56 -2.88 19.20
CA THR A 13 -23.38 -2.89 20.42
C THR A 13 -24.87 -3.07 20.17
N ASP A 14 -25.34 -2.78 18.95
CA ASP A 14 -26.72 -3.02 18.47
C ASP A 14 -26.97 -4.45 17.98
N GLY A 15 -26.02 -5.36 18.16
CA GLY A 15 -26.11 -6.77 17.78
C GLY A 15 -25.79 -7.06 16.31
N LEU A 16 -25.55 -6.04 15.48
CA LEU A 16 -25.16 -6.25 14.09
C LEU A 16 -23.70 -6.73 13.99
N THR A 17 -23.47 -7.66 13.08
CA THR A 17 -22.15 -8.19 12.77
C THR A 17 -21.83 -7.93 11.31
N PHE A 18 -20.62 -7.45 11.03
CA PHE A 18 -20.13 -7.29 9.68
C PHE A 18 -18.65 -7.68 9.58
N ALA A 19 -18.22 -8.05 8.38
CA ALA A 19 -16.85 -8.40 8.10
C ALA A 19 -16.20 -7.34 7.22
N ASN A 20 -15.01 -6.90 7.62
CA ASN A 20 -14.12 -6.07 6.82
C ASN A 20 -13.00 -6.92 6.24
N LEU A 21 -12.46 -6.54 5.08
CA LEU A 21 -11.14 -6.99 4.68
C LEU A 21 -10.11 -6.29 5.58
N ALA A 22 -9.20 -7.06 6.16
CA ALA A 22 -8.12 -6.56 7.00
C ALA A 22 -6.77 -6.88 6.36
N PHE A 23 -5.97 -5.86 6.18
CA PHE A 23 -4.64 -5.89 5.59
C PHE A 23 -3.61 -5.70 6.70
N PRO A 24 -2.82 -6.75 7.07
CA PRO A 24 -1.87 -6.66 8.16
C PRO A 24 -0.78 -5.64 7.84
N LEU A 25 -0.53 -4.76 8.79
CA LEU A 25 0.58 -3.80 8.75
C LEU A 25 1.77 -4.42 9.47
N VAL A 26 2.94 -4.32 8.85
CA VAL A 26 4.21 -4.83 9.39
C VAL A 26 5.27 -3.74 9.35
N LEU A 27 6.28 -3.85 10.20
CA LEU A 27 7.49 -3.03 10.07
C LEU A 27 8.44 -3.70 9.08
N PRO A 28 9.03 -2.98 8.12
CA PRO A 28 9.95 -3.56 7.13
C PRO A 28 11.13 -4.34 7.73
N LYS A 29 11.60 -3.94 8.91
CA LYS A 29 12.69 -4.63 9.65
C LYS A 29 12.24 -5.92 10.33
N THR A 30 10.95 -6.09 10.59
CA THR A 30 10.36 -7.27 11.23
C THR A 30 9.08 -7.67 10.51
N PRO A 31 9.18 -8.09 9.23
CA PRO A 31 8.02 -8.31 8.36
C PRO A 31 7.09 -9.44 8.84
N ASP A 32 7.58 -10.33 9.68
CA ASP A 32 6.78 -11.41 10.26
C ASP A 32 5.93 -10.97 11.47
N LYS A 33 6.13 -9.74 11.96
CA LYS A 33 5.40 -9.20 13.11
C LYS A 33 4.35 -8.18 12.66
N THR A 34 3.08 -8.54 12.80
CA THR A 34 1.97 -7.60 12.58
C THR A 34 1.94 -6.53 13.68
N VAL A 35 1.87 -5.26 13.28
CA VAL A 35 1.79 -4.09 14.16
C VAL A 35 0.49 -3.30 14.00
N GLY A 36 -0.48 -3.86 13.31
CA GLY A 36 -1.80 -3.28 13.10
C GLY A 36 -2.47 -3.81 11.85
N PHE A 37 -3.60 -3.20 11.49
CA PHE A 37 -4.36 -3.56 10.31
C PHE A 37 -4.96 -2.31 9.66
N GLU A 38 -4.89 -2.24 8.34
CA GLU A 38 -5.80 -1.42 7.54
C GLU A 38 -7.09 -2.21 7.32
N GLU A 39 -8.25 -1.56 7.46
CA GLU A 39 -9.54 -2.22 7.28
C GLU A 39 -10.35 -1.55 6.16
N ARG A 40 -11.00 -2.38 5.37
CA ARG A 40 -11.89 -1.98 4.28
C ARG A 40 -13.24 -2.71 4.41
N GLY A 41 -14.28 -1.95 4.63
CA GLY A 41 -15.65 -2.46 4.64
C GLY A 41 -16.24 -2.62 3.24
N ARG A 42 -17.33 -3.37 3.14
CA ARG A 42 -18.08 -3.47 1.90
C ARG A 42 -18.62 -2.11 1.48
N PRO A 43 -18.71 -1.81 0.18
CA PRO A 43 -19.48 -0.67 -0.31
C PRO A 43 -20.91 -0.75 0.21
N LYS A 44 -21.51 0.40 0.49
CA LYS A 44 -22.91 0.45 0.90
C LYS A 44 -23.84 0.16 -0.29
N MET A 45 -25.07 -0.24 0.00
CA MET A 45 -26.06 -0.58 -1.03
C MET A 45 -26.43 0.62 -1.94
N ASP A 46 -26.25 1.85 -1.44
CA ASP A 46 -26.47 3.09 -2.19
C ASP A 46 -25.30 3.44 -3.12
N GLY A 47 -24.29 2.57 -3.23
CA GLY A 47 -23.10 2.80 -4.05
C GLY A 47 -22.06 3.72 -3.43
N SER A 48 -22.33 4.30 -2.24
CA SER A 48 -21.33 5.07 -1.52
C SER A 48 -20.23 4.16 -0.95
N GLY A 49 -19.04 4.74 -0.74
CA GLY A 49 -17.89 3.98 -0.27
C GLY A 49 -18.12 3.30 1.08
N GLY A 50 -17.53 2.13 1.25
CA GLY A 50 -17.50 1.40 2.51
C GLY A 50 -16.55 2.04 3.54
N TYR A 51 -16.49 1.42 4.71
CA TYR A 51 -15.55 1.82 5.75
C TYR A 51 -14.11 1.77 5.24
N LYS A 52 -13.34 2.82 5.54
CA LYS A 52 -11.89 2.91 5.31
C LYS A 52 -11.24 3.40 6.60
N GLY A 53 -10.32 2.63 7.14
CA GLY A 53 -9.64 3.04 8.37
C GLY A 53 -8.56 2.07 8.79
N LYS A 54 -7.95 2.35 9.92
CA LYS A 54 -7.02 1.45 10.59
C LYS A 54 -7.65 0.95 11.88
N ALA A 55 -7.36 -0.30 12.23
CA ALA A 55 -7.81 -0.86 13.51
C ALA A 55 -7.21 -0.06 14.69
N GLU A 56 -7.94 0.03 15.80
CA GLU A 56 -7.46 0.68 17.00
C GLU A 56 -6.14 0.06 17.48
N GLY A 57 -5.21 0.90 17.94
CA GLY A 57 -3.88 0.48 18.36
C GLY A 57 -2.88 0.15 17.26
N SER A 58 -3.26 0.32 15.98
CA SER A 58 -2.34 0.10 14.86
C SER A 58 -1.20 1.14 14.84
N ASN A 59 0.04 0.68 14.63
CA ASN A 59 1.16 1.57 14.31
C ASN A 59 1.02 2.08 12.88
N SER A 60 0.27 3.16 12.72
CA SER A 60 0.00 3.76 11.41
C SER A 60 1.11 4.69 10.91
N SER A 61 2.05 5.05 11.77
CA SER A 61 3.17 5.95 11.41
C SER A 61 4.35 5.24 10.75
N GLU A 62 4.49 3.93 10.98
CA GLU A 62 5.61 3.13 10.45
C GLU A 62 5.15 1.85 9.77
N GLY A 63 3.96 1.35 10.14
CA GLY A 63 3.40 0.11 9.59
C GLY A 63 3.02 0.26 8.12
N LEU A 64 3.42 -0.73 7.33
CA LEU A 64 3.09 -0.87 5.91
C LEU A 64 2.40 -2.20 5.68
N TRP A 65 1.41 -2.23 4.81
CA TRP A 65 1.03 -3.50 4.21
C TRP A 65 2.05 -3.87 3.14
N ILE A 66 2.63 -5.08 3.25
CA ILE A 66 3.66 -5.56 2.32
C ILE A 66 3.24 -6.93 1.79
N ALA A 67 3.05 -7.03 0.48
CA ALA A 67 2.84 -8.28 -0.22
C ALA A 67 4.07 -8.59 -1.07
N ASN A 68 4.98 -9.37 -0.51
CA ASN A 68 6.17 -9.82 -1.22
C ASN A 68 5.83 -11.07 -2.06
N LEU A 69 5.73 -10.89 -3.38
CA LEU A 69 5.40 -11.96 -4.33
C LEU A 69 6.64 -12.56 -5.01
N THR A 70 7.84 -12.08 -4.69
CA THR A 70 9.09 -12.54 -5.33
C THR A 70 9.53 -13.91 -4.81
N GLY A 71 9.20 -14.25 -3.56
CA GLY A 71 9.71 -15.42 -2.86
C GLY A 71 11.08 -15.21 -2.22
N GLU A 72 11.74 -14.08 -2.48
CA GLU A 72 13.05 -13.70 -1.92
C GLU A 72 12.87 -12.84 -0.65
N PRO A 73 13.87 -12.79 0.24
CA PRO A 73 13.87 -11.85 1.35
C PRO A 73 13.75 -10.39 0.90
N LEU A 74 13.14 -9.55 1.73
CA LEU A 74 12.84 -8.15 1.37
C LEU A 74 14.10 -7.33 1.02
N ASP A 75 15.22 -7.59 1.67
CA ASP A 75 16.53 -6.94 1.40
C ASP A 75 17.17 -7.36 0.06
N LYS A 76 16.63 -8.39 -0.58
CA LYS A 76 17.02 -8.85 -1.93
C LYS A 76 16.05 -8.41 -3.02
N ALA A 77 14.97 -7.72 -2.65
CA ALA A 77 14.03 -7.20 -3.63
C ALA A 77 14.71 -6.24 -4.60
N SER A 78 14.52 -6.45 -5.89
CA SER A 78 15.02 -5.57 -6.95
C SER A 78 14.04 -4.46 -7.31
N GLU A 79 12.74 -4.72 -7.13
CA GLU A 79 11.66 -3.82 -7.53
C GLU A 79 10.54 -3.82 -6.48
N ILE A 80 10.12 -2.61 -6.12
CA ILE A 80 9.09 -2.36 -5.12
C ILE A 80 8.12 -1.34 -5.67
N VAL A 81 6.84 -1.64 -5.62
CA VAL A 81 5.81 -0.72 -6.07
C VAL A 81 4.94 -0.27 -4.89
N TRP A 82 4.71 1.05 -4.79
CA TRP A 82 4.02 1.70 -3.69
C TRP A 82 2.66 2.23 -4.12
N PHE A 83 1.66 2.09 -3.24
CA PHE A 83 0.29 2.56 -3.45
C PHE A 83 -0.27 3.19 -2.19
N GLU A 84 -1.32 3.98 -2.35
CA GLU A 84 -2.08 4.51 -1.22
C GLU A 84 -2.95 3.44 -0.56
N SER A 85 -3.42 2.45 -1.31
CA SER A 85 -4.23 1.36 -0.79
C SER A 85 -3.79 -0.01 -1.30
N ALA A 86 -4.06 -1.05 -0.52
CA ALA A 86 -3.84 -2.42 -0.93
C ALA A 86 -4.74 -2.81 -2.13
N TYR A 87 -5.88 -2.14 -2.33
CA TYR A 87 -6.74 -2.37 -3.49
C TYR A 87 -6.08 -1.94 -4.79
N ASP A 88 -5.38 -0.79 -4.80
CA ASP A 88 -4.64 -0.33 -5.99
C ASP A 88 -3.50 -1.27 -6.33
N ALA A 89 -2.80 -1.79 -5.31
CA ALA A 89 -1.77 -2.81 -5.49
C ALA A 89 -2.33 -4.09 -6.12
N MET A 90 -3.50 -4.55 -5.67
CA MET A 90 -4.15 -5.73 -6.24
C MET A 90 -4.71 -5.47 -7.64
N ALA A 91 -5.22 -4.26 -7.90
CA ALA A 91 -5.72 -3.86 -9.21
C ALA A 91 -4.57 -3.79 -10.23
N GLU A 92 -3.44 -3.18 -9.85
CA GLU A 92 -2.24 -3.15 -10.69
C GLU A 92 -1.77 -4.57 -11.05
N TYR A 93 -1.67 -5.46 -10.06
CA TYR A 93 -1.28 -6.84 -10.32
C TYR A 93 -2.25 -7.59 -11.25
N GLN A 94 -3.54 -7.30 -11.19
CA GLN A 94 -4.51 -7.91 -12.12
C GLN A 94 -4.32 -7.41 -13.55
N ILE A 95 -3.91 -6.15 -13.72
CA ILE A 95 -3.61 -5.57 -15.03
C ILE A 95 -2.24 -6.04 -15.55
N ASN A 96 -1.22 -6.04 -14.66
CA ASN A 96 0.17 -6.36 -14.98
C ASN A 96 0.70 -7.41 -13.98
N PRO A 97 0.48 -8.72 -14.20
CA PRO A 97 0.80 -9.76 -13.23
C PRO A 97 2.32 -10.04 -13.12
N VAL A 98 3.04 -9.11 -12.51
CA VAL A 98 4.49 -9.23 -12.28
C VAL A 98 4.75 -9.55 -10.81
N LYS A 99 5.70 -10.45 -10.54
CA LYS A 99 6.09 -10.82 -9.17
C LYS A 99 7.09 -9.80 -8.63
N MET A 100 6.59 -8.80 -7.95
CA MET A 100 7.35 -7.75 -7.26
C MET A 100 7.00 -7.71 -5.77
N VAL A 101 7.54 -6.77 -5.05
CA VAL A 101 7.08 -6.38 -3.71
C VAL A 101 6.06 -5.26 -3.85
N TYR A 102 4.84 -5.52 -3.42
CA TYR A 102 3.71 -4.58 -3.43
C TYR A 102 3.54 -3.99 -2.04
N VAL A 103 3.42 -2.68 -1.95
CA VAL A 103 3.36 -1.96 -0.67
C VAL A 103 2.19 -0.99 -0.67
N SER A 104 1.43 -0.98 0.44
CA SER A 104 0.43 0.07 0.69
C SER A 104 0.74 0.83 1.96
N THR A 105 0.59 2.15 1.89
CA THR A 105 0.72 3.05 3.03
C THR A 105 -0.57 3.14 3.86
N GLY A 106 -1.68 2.64 3.31
CA GLY A 106 -3.00 2.71 3.93
C GLY A 106 -3.53 4.14 4.05
N GLY A 107 -3.33 4.96 3.02
CA GLY A 107 -3.63 6.38 2.93
C GLY A 107 -2.36 7.22 2.81
N THR A 108 -2.37 8.44 3.35
CA THR A 108 -1.23 9.38 3.29
C THR A 108 0.08 8.73 3.77
N PRO A 109 1.12 8.66 2.92
CA PRO A 109 2.41 8.12 3.30
C PRO A 109 3.08 8.95 4.39
N THR A 110 3.68 8.28 5.36
CA THR A 110 4.47 8.94 6.39
C THR A 110 5.97 8.82 6.13
N GLU A 111 6.75 9.73 6.71
CA GLU A 111 8.21 9.66 6.62
C GLU A 111 8.76 8.39 7.29
N GLY A 112 8.16 7.95 8.41
CA GLY A 112 8.52 6.70 9.08
C GLY A 112 8.35 5.47 8.19
N GLN A 113 7.23 5.38 7.47
CA GLN A 113 6.98 4.33 6.48
C GLN A 113 8.02 4.32 5.36
N MET A 114 8.28 5.50 4.77
CA MET A 114 9.25 5.64 3.68
C MET A 114 10.66 5.25 4.13
N ARG A 115 11.17 5.86 5.21
CA ARG A 115 12.51 5.56 5.76
C ARG A 115 12.63 4.11 6.21
N GLY A 116 11.58 3.56 6.82
CA GLY A 116 11.55 2.17 7.27
C GLY A 116 11.82 1.20 6.13
N LEU A 117 11.11 1.30 5.01
CA LEU A 117 11.30 0.39 3.89
C LEU A 117 12.58 0.68 3.10
N LEU A 118 12.88 1.94 2.80
CA LEU A 118 14.12 2.32 2.11
C LEU A 118 15.36 1.80 2.85
N SER A 119 15.37 1.81 4.19
CA SER A 119 16.51 1.34 4.98
C SER A 119 16.83 -0.14 4.83
N VAL A 120 15.84 -0.96 4.48
CA VAL A 120 16.03 -2.43 4.31
C VAL A 120 16.10 -2.84 2.84
N THR A 121 15.89 -1.90 1.90
CA THR A 121 15.89 -2.17 0.47
C THR A 121 16.81 -1.21 -0.31
N PRO A 122 18.09 -1.09 0.09
CA PRO A 122 18.99 -0.03 -0.40
C PRO A 122 19.31 -0.13 -1.90
N ASN A 123 19.12 -1.29 -2.51
CA ASN A 123 19.44 -1.54 -3.92
C ASN A 123 18.19 -1.65 -4.82
N ALA A 124 17.00 -1.53 -4.25
CA ALA A 124 15.77 -1.68 -5.01
C ALA A 124 15.46 -0.42 -5.84
N ARG A 125 14.72 -0.65 -6.94
CA ARG A 125 14.00 0.42 -7.63
C ARG A 125 12.61 0.55 -7.01
N HIS A 126 12.19 1.78 -6.79
CA HIS A 126 10.89 2.10 -6.19
C HIS A 126 10.00 2.77 -7.23
N TYR A 127 8.88 2.14 -7.52
CA TYR A 127 7.83 2.64 -8.42
C TYR A 127 6.70 3.21 -7.57
N LEU A 128 6.35 4.48 -7.78
CA LEU A 128 5.37 5.21 -6.98
C LEU A 128 4.05 5.27 -7.73
N GLY A 129 3.16 4.34 -7.43
CA GLY A 129 1.83 4.19 -8.00
C GLY A 129 0.73 4.95 -7.25
N PHE A 130 1.06 6.13 -6.69
CA PHE A 130 0.10 7.01 -6.03
C PHE A 130 -0.90 7.62 -7.03
N ASP A 131 -2.03 8.10 -6.53
CA ASP A 131 -3.10 8.66 -7.36
C ASP A 131 -2.62 9.82 -8.26
N LYS A 132 -3.24 9.99 -9.44
CA LYS A 132 -2.97 11.10 -10.37
C LYS A 132 -3.67 12.40 -9.95
N ASP A 133 -3.60 12.76 -8.69
CA ASP A 133 -4.15 14.01 -8.17
C ASP A 133 -3.06 14.86 -7.48
N ASP A 134 -3.46 16.00 -6.91
CA ASP A 134 -2.52 16.91 -6.26
C ASP A 134 -1.85 16.26 -5.04
N ALA A 135 -2.60 15.44 -4.28
CA ALA A 135 -2.08 14.73 -3.13
C ALA A 135 -1.03 13.69 -3.55
N GLY A 136 -1.33 12.85 -4.55
CA GLY A 136 -0.40 11.87 -5.06
C GLY A 136 0.87 12.50 -5.64
N ARG A 137 0.75 13.65 -6.35
CA ARG A 137 1.92 14.41 -6.80
C ARG A 137 2.79 14.88 -5.63
N GLN A 138 2.17 15.35 -4.55
CA GLN A 138 2.89 15.76 -3.34
C GLN A 138 3.55 14.56 -2.66
N PHE A 139 2.91 13.40 -2.65
CA PHE A 139 3.50 12.17 -2.09
C PHE A 139 4.72 11.73 -2.87
N VAL A 140 4.67 11.78 -4.21
CA VAL A 140 5.85 11.52 -5.06
C VAL A 140 6.99 12.47 -4.75
N ALA A 141 6.71 13.77 -4.61
CA ALA A 141 7.73 14.77 -4.29
C ALA A 141 8.37 14.53 -2.92
N ASN A 142 7.56 14.26 -1.90
CA ASN A 142 8.02 13.95 -0.55
C ASN A 142 8.85 12.66 -0.52
N PHE A 143 8.39 11.61 -1.22
CA PHE A 143 9.14 10.36 -1.30
C PHE A 143 10.52 10.55 -1.92
N ARG A 144 10.61 11.27 -3.04
CA ARG A 144 11.88 11.58 -3.71
C ARG A 144 12.84 12.35 -2.81
N LYS A 145 12.32 13.31 -2.02
CA LYS A 145 13.11 14.05 -1.03
C LYS A 145 13.70 13.10 0.01
N VAL A 146 12.87 12.26 0.65
CA VAL A 146 13.32 11.30 1.67
C VAL A 146 14.32 10.30 1.09
N ALA A 147 14.06 9.78 -0.12
CA ALA A 147 14.96 8.84 -0.79
C ALA A 147 16.33 9.48 -1.08
N ALA A 148 16.36 10.73 -1.56
CA ALA A 148 17.60 11.47 -1.80
C ALA A 148 18.39 11.69 -0.50
N GLU A 149 17.74 12.05 0.60
CA GLU A 149 18.36 12.15 1.93
C GLU A 149 18.98 10.83 2.42
N MET A 150 18.44 9.70 1.97
CA MET A 150 18.92 8.36 2.27
C MET A 150 19.96 7.83 1.24
N GLY A 151 20.37 8.66 0.27
CA GLY A 151 21.40 8.32 -0.71
C GLY A 151 20.89 7.58 -1.96
N PHE A 152 19.58 7.47 -2.18
CA PHE A 152 19.05 6.90 -3.40
C PHE A 152 19.24 7.86 -4.57
N ARG A 153 19.65 7.32 -5.72
CA ARG A 153 19.74 8.11 -6.97
C ARG A 153 18.35 8.32 -7.55
N HIS A 154 18.16 9.44 -8.22
CA HIS A 154 16.87 9.81 -8.82
C HIS A 154 16.26 8.72 -9.72
N GLU A 155 17.09 8.01 -10.47
CA GLU A 155 16.68 6.91 -11.36
C GLU A 155 16.12 5.68 -10.63
N HIS A 156 16.38 5.55 -9.32
CA HIS A 156 15.83 4.47 -8.51
C HIS A 156 14.41 4.76 -8.00
N VAL A 157 13.89 5.99 -8.21
CA VAL A 157 12.57 6.39 -7.72
C VAL A 157 11.75 7.00 -8.87
N GLN A 158 10.81 6.23 -9.39
CA GLN A 158 10.05 6.59 -10.57
C GLN A 158 8.54 6.68 -10.24
N ALA A 159 7.86 7.71 -10.79
CA ALA A 159 6.40 7.73 -10.77
C ALA A 159 5.87 6.63 -11.70
N TYR A 160 4.82 5.94 -11.27
CA TYR A 160 4.24 4.80 -11.95
C TYR A 160 2.71 4.90 -11.92
N HIS A 161 2.10 5.13 -13.08
CA HIS A 161 0.66 5.36 -13.17
C HIS A 161 0.03 4.46 -14.22
N PRO A 162 -1.27 4.14 -14.11
CA PRO A 162 -1.99 3.46 -15.15
C PRO A 162 -1.97 4.28 -16.45
N LEU A 163 -2.00 3.60 -17.59
CA LEU A 163 -2.10 4.24 -18.90
C LEU A 163 -3.45 4.95 -19.04
N GLY A 164 -3.48 6.02 -19.83
CA GLY A 164 -4.71 6.77 -20.09
C GLY A 164 -5.05 7.81 -19.01
N CYS A 165 -6.35 8.13 -18.89
CA CYS A 165 -6.86 9.20 -18.03
C CYS A 165 -7.30 8.76 -16.64
N TYR A 166 -7.09 7.50 -16.28
CA TYR A 166 -7.50 6.96 -14.98
C TYR A 166 -6.79 7.66 -13.82
N LYS A 167 -7.55 7.92 -12.75
CA LYS A 167 -7.03 8.55 -11.55
C LYS A 167 -6.09 7.60 -10.78
N ASP A 168 -6.53 6.36 -10.61
CA ASP A 168 -5.85 5.32 -9.86
C ASP A 168 -5.94 3.95 -10.56
N TRP A 169 -5.34 2.93 -9.97
CA TRP A 169 -5.30 1.59 -10.55
C TRP A 169 -6.64 0.85 -10.45
N ASN A 170 -7.47 1.16 -9.43
CA ASN A 170 -8.83 0.61 -9.37
C ASN A 170 -9.71 1.16 -10.47
N ASP A 171 -9.62 2.46 -10.75
CA ASP A 171 -10.35 3.08 -11.87
C ASP A 171 -9.92 2.45 -13.19
N ALA A 172 -8.61 2.22 -13.37
CA ALA A 172 -8.10 1.55 -14.56
C ALA A 172 -8.60 0.12 -14.71
N LEU A 173 -8.63 -0.66 -13.64
CA LEU A 173 -9.15 -2.03 -13.65
C LEU A 173 -10.65 -2.08 -13.96
N LEU A 174 -11.42 -1.12 -13.45
CA LEU A 174 -12.86 -1.05 -13.60
C LEU A 174 -13.32 -0.28 -14.84
N ASN A 175 -12.41 0.30 -15.63
CA ASN A 175 -12.67 1.16 -16.79
C ASN A 175 -13.63 2.33 -16.46
N LYS A 176 -13.40 3.03 -15.35
CA LYS A 176 -14.22 4.14 -14.86
C LYS A 176 -13.58 5.49 -15.08
#